data_66ea98edad1804a478be5d0a52dd3321
#
_entry.id   66ea98edad1804a478be5d0a52dd3321
#
_cell.length_a   1.000
_cell.length_b   1.000
_cell.length_c   1.000
_cell.angle_alpha   90.00
_cell.angle_beta   90.00
_cell.angle_gamma   90.00
#
_symmetry.space_group_name_H-M   'P 1'
#
loop_
_entity.id
_entity.type
_entity.pdbx_description
1 polymer ?
#
loop_
_entity_poly.entity_id
_entity_poly.type
_entity_poly.pdbx_seq_one_letter_code
_entity_poly.pdbx_strand_id
1 'polypeptide(L)'
;MLRVSKLTDYATVVMTVLADQPERVHSAQELAERARLELPTVSKLLKQLAHAGLAESFRGVNGGYRLTRAPQRISIAEIVTAMEGPIGMTECSAHSGLCGHEPHCGVRVNWQRINQAIAQALGSVTLADMLKPPPKRAPIPLKLATA
;
A
#
# COMPACT_ATOMS: atom_id res chain seq x y z
N MET A 1 7.43 9.66 -13.59
CA MET A 1 8.12 8.54 -12.95
C MET A 1 7.19 7.94 -11.91
N LEU A 2 6.97 6.65 -11.96
CA LEU A 2 6.18 5.90 -10.99
C LEU A 2 6.91 5.88 -9.64
N ARG A 3 6.36 6.56 -8.66
CA ARG A 3 6.96 6.66 -7.34
C ARG A 3 5.87 6.64 -6.27
N VAL A 4 5.99 5.70 -5.36
CA VAL A 4 5.20 5.66 -4.14
C VAL A 4 5.69 6.77 -3.20
N SER A 5 4.80 7.45 -2.51
CA SER A 5 5.19 8.49 -1.56
C SER A 5 5.98 7.90 -0.38
N LYS A 6 6.80 8.73 0.25
CA LYS A 6 7.54 8.33 1.45
C LYS A 6 6.63 7.89 2.60
N LEU A 7 5.44 8.50 2.69
CA LEU A 7 4.46 8.14 3.72
C LEU A 7 3.84 6.75 3.45
N THR A 8 3.60 6.40 2.19
CA THR A 8 3.09 5.07 1.81
C THR A 8 4.14 4.00 2.06
N ASP A 9 5.42 4.28 1.76
CA ASP A 9 6.53 3.38 2.10
C ASP A 9 6.59 3.15 3.62
N TYR A 10 6.54 4.22 4.41
CA TYR A 10 6.51 4.12 5.88
C TYR A 10 5.27 3.40 6.41
N ALA A 11 4.10 3.59 5.79
CA ALA A 11 2.89 2.85 6.15
C ALA A 11 3.08 1.35 5.91
N THR A 12 3.72 0.97 4.80
CA THR A 12 4.06 -0.43 4.51
C THR A 12 4.99 -1.00 5.59
N VAL A 13 6.03 -0.25 6.01
CA VAL A 13 6.93 -0.66 7.10
C VAL A 13 6.14 -0.87 8.41
N VAL A 14 5.28 0.07 8.78
CA VAL A 14 4.44 -0.05 10.01
C VAL A 14 3.53 -1.28 9.93
N MET A 15 2.92 -1.53 8.76
CA MET A 15 2.08 -2.69 8.55
C MET A 15 2.86 -4.02 8.64
N THR A 16 4.11 -4.06 8.18
CA THR A 16 4.96 -5.26 8.37
C THR A 16 5.30 -5.50 9.83
N VAL A 17 5.52 -4.45 10.63
CA VAL A 17 5.73 -4.59 12.09
C VAL A 17 4.48 -5.14 12.78
N LEU A 18 3.28 -4.66 12.41
CA LEU A 18 2.02 -5.22 12.89
C LEU A 18 1.82 -6.69 12.49
N ALA A 19 2.23 -7.03 11.28
CA ALA A 19 2.07 -8.36 10.71
C ALA A 19 2.98 -9.43 11.33
N ASP A 20 4.04 -9.05 11.99
CA ASP A 20 4.93 -9.96 12.72
C ASP A 20 4.21 -10.67 13.88
N GLN A 21 3.28 -9.98 14.55
CA GLN A 21 2.40 -10.52 15.58
C GLN A 21 0.96 -10.01 15.35
N PRO A 22 0.24 -10.55 14.35
CA PRO A 22 -0.98 -9.95 13.83
C PRO A 22 -2.14 -9.92 14.82
N GLU A 23 -2.17 -10.83 15.79
CA GLU A 23 -3.23 -10.92 16.81
C GLU A 23 -2.96 -10.03 18.04
N ARG A 24 -1.75 -9.51 18.18
CA ARG A 24 -1.37 -8.69 19.32
C ARG A 24 -1.73 -7.22 19.09
N VAL A 25 -2.18 -6.55 20.15
CA VAL A 25 -2.33 -5.09 20.18
C VAL A 25 -0.98 -4.46 20.51
N HIS A 26 -0.50 -3.58 19.64
CA HIS A 26 0.76 -2.85 19.78
C HIS A 26 0.49 -1.37 20.03
N SER A 27 1.18 -0.76 20.98
CA SER A 27 1.10 0.69 21.16
C SER A 27 1.77 1.43 19.98
N ALA A 28 1.33 2.66 19.73
CA ALA A 28 1.96 3.49 18.69
C ALA A 28 3.45 3.74 18.99
N GLN A 29 3.82 3.86 20.27
CA GLN A 29 5.21 4.00 20.71
C GLN A 29 6.04 2.76 20.33
N GLU A 30 5.57 1.57 20.66
CA GLU A 30 6.23 0.29 20.31
C GLU A 30 6.42 0.18 18.80
N LEU A 31 5.38 0.52 18.02
CA LEU A 31 5.46 0.46 16.55
C LEU A 31 6.47 1.45 15.99
N ALA A 32 6.54 2.67 16.56
CA ALA A 32 7.51 3.68 16.17
C ALA A 32 8.96 3.23 16.44
N GLU A 33 9.21 2.65 17.59
CA GLU A 33 10.53 2.12 17.96
C GLU A 33 10.95 0.97 17.04
N ARG A 34 10.07 0.00 16.82
CA ARG A 34 10.33 -1.16 15.96
C ARG A 34 10.49 -0.78 14.48
N ALA A 35 9.69 0.16 14.00
CA ALA A 35 9.79 0.68 12.64
C ALA A 35 10.96 1.67 12.46
N ARG A 36 11.58 2.14 13.56
CA ARG A 36 12.60 3.21 13.58
C ARG A 36 12.11 4.49 12.90
N LEU A 37 10.88 4.87 13.21
CA LEU A 37 10.21 6.06 12.72
C LEU A 37 9.78 6.96 13.88
N GLU A 38 9.61 8.25 13.59
CA GLU A 38 9.12 9.21 14.58
C GLU A 38 7.67 8.91 14.99
N LEU A 39 7.37 8.95 16.29
CA LEU A 39 6.06 8.67 16.84
C LEU A 39 4.92 9.51 16.21
N PRO A 40 5.08 10.84 15.98
CA PRO A 40 4.02 11.62 15.31
C PRO A 40 3.69 11.11 13.90
N THR A 41 4.72 10.70 13.16
CA THR A 41 4.54 10.10 11.83
C THR A 41 3.77 8.79 11.92
N VAL A 42 4.21 7.87 12.78
CA VAL A 42 3.54 6.57 12.98
C VAL A 42 2.11 6.75 13.45
N SER A 43 1.84 7.66 14.37
CA SER A 43 0.49 7.95 14.85
C SER A 43 -0.44 8.45 13.72
N LYS A 44 0.07 9.27 12.82
CA LYS A 44 -0.68 9.74 11.64
C LYS A 44 -0.97 8.57 10.68
N LEU A 45 0.04 7.75 10.37
CA LEU A 45 -0.11 6.59 9.50
C LEU A 45 -1.13 5.60 10.05
N LEU A 46 -1.05 5.26 11.34
CA LEU A 46 -1.96 4.35 12.00
C LEU A 46 -3.43 4.82 11.95
N LYS A 47 -3.66 6.14 12.10
CA LYS A 47 -5.01 6.71 11.95
C LYS A 47 -5.55 6.54 10.53
N GLN A 48 -4.73 6.77 9.50
CA GLN A 48 -5.14 6.59 8.11
C GLN A 48 -5.41 5.11 7.81
N LEU A 49 -4.52 4.21 8.25
CA LEU A 49 -4.67 2.76 8.09
C LEU A 49 -5.92 2.22 8.82
N ALA A 50 -6.22 2.74 10.01
CA ALA A 50 -7.42 2.40 10.75
C ALA A 50 -8.69 2.93 10.07
N HIS A 51 -8.65 4.15 9.53
CA HIS A 51 -9.76 4.70 8.76
C HIS A 51 -10.06 3.88 7.49
N ALA A 52 -9.01 3.35 6.86
CA ALA A 52 -9.13 2.47 5.70
C ALA A 52 -9.53 1.01 6.06
N GLY A 53 -9.68 0.68 7.34
CA GLY A 53 -10.05 -0.67 7.79
C GLY A 53 -8.93 -1.70 7.69
N LEU A 54 -7.67 -1.28 7.57
CA LEU A 54 -6.51 -2.18 7.55
C LEU A 54 -5.95 -2.47 8.95
N ALA A 55 -6.13 -1.54 9.87
CA ALA A 55 -5.84 -1.68 11.28
C ALA A 55 -7.08 -1.31 12.10
N GLU A 56 -7.18 -1.85 13.30
CA GLU A 56 -8.18 -1.44 14.29
C GLU A 56 -7.49 -0.84 15.51
N SER A 57 -8.13 0.18 16.11
CA SER A 57 -7.60 0.89 17.27
C SER A 57 -8.32 0.48 18.55
N PHE A 58 -7.57 0.31 19.62
CA PHE A 58 -8.06 0.01 20.97
C PHE A 58 -7.70 1.17 21.90
N ARG A 59 -8.66 1.59 22.72
CA ARG A 59 -8.47 2.67 23.71
C ARG A 59 -8.09 2.09 25.09
N GLY A 60 -7.55 2.94 25.95
CA GLY A 60 -7.22 2.62 27.34
C GLY A 60 -5.72 2.41 27.57
N VAL A 61 -5.38 2.00 28.81
CA VAL A 61 -3.99 1.80 29.24
C VAL A 61 -3.26 0.75 28.41
N ASN A 62 -3.96 -0.31 27.99
CA ASN A 62 -3.46 -1.36 27.10
C ASN A 62 -3.90 -1.16 25.66
N GLY A 63 -4.20 0.09 25.28
CA GLY A 63 -4.64 0.46 23.95
C GLY A 63 -3.50 0.41 22.91
N GLY A 64 -3.89 0.49 21.67
CA GLY A 64 -2.96 0.46 20.55
C GLY A 64 -3.65 0.06 19.25
N TYR A 65 -2.92 -0.64 18.41
CA TYR A 65 -3.37 -1.04 17.08
C TYR A 65 -3.07 -2.50 16.82
N ARG A 66 -3.93 -3.13 16.04
CA ARG A 66 -3.80 -4.50 15.55
C ARG A 66 -4.27 -4.57 14.10
N LEU A 67 -3.85 -5.57 13.33
CA LEU A 67 -4.41 -5.82 12.01
C LEU A 67 -5.88 -6.25 12.12
N THR A 68 -6.70 -5.83 11.15
CA THR A 68 -8.11 -6.25 11.05
C THR A 68 -8.26 -7.63 10.47
N ARG A 69 -7.25 -8.10 9.73
CA ARG A 69 -7.26 -9.37 8.98
C ARG A 69 -5.87 -9.99 8.98
N ALA A 70 -5.80 -11.28 8.68
CA ALA A 70 -4.53 -11.97 8.51
C ALA A 70 -3.67 -11.31 7.41
N PRO A 71 -2.34 -11.22 7.56
CA PRO A 71 -1.44 -10.56 6.60
C PRO A 71 -1.56 -11.10 5.17
N GLN A 72 -1.92 -12.36 4.99
CA GLN A 72 -2.17 -13.00 3.70
C GLN A 72 -3.40 -12.44 2.96
N ARG A 73 -4.29 -11.76 3.69
CA ARG A 73 -5.54 -11.19 3.17
C ARG A 73 -5.48 -9.67 3.03
N ILE A 74 -4.31 -9.08 3.17
CA ILE A 74 -4.06 -7.66 2.97
C ILE A 74 -3.06 -7.53 1.83
N SER A 75 -3.46 -6.86 0.75
CA SER A 75 -2.60 -6.62 -0.41
C SER A 75 -1.85 -5.29 -0.29
N ILE A 76 -0.74 -5.17 -1.01
CA ILE A 76 -0.01 -3.90 -1.12
C ILE A 76 -0.86 -2.85 -1.83
N ALA A 77 -1.73 -3.25 -2.78
CA ALA A 77 -2.67 -2.34 -3.41
C ALA A 77 -3.60 -1.65 -2.42
N GLU A 78 -4.07 -2.36 -1.38
CA GLU A 78 -4.93 -1.78 -0.33
C GLU A 78 -4.17 -0.76 0.51
N ILE A 79 -2.90 -1.02 0.85
CA ILE A 79 -2.06 -0.08 1.61
C ILE A 79 -1.81 1.18 0.77
N VAL A 80 -1.45 1.04 -0.51
CA VAL A 80 -1.24 2.17 -1.42
C VAL A 80 -2.53 2.99 -1.55
N THR A 81 -3.67 2.33 -1.75
CA THR A 81 -4.97 3.01 -1.87
C THR A 81 -5.37 3.73 -0.58
N ALA A 82 -5.07 3.16 0.58
CA ALA A 82 -5.33 3.79 1.88
C ALA A 82 -4.54 5.09 2.08
N MET A 83 -3.35 5.16 1.52
CA MET A 83 -2.43 6.29 1.71
C MET A 83 -2.52 7.36 0.62
N GLU A 84 -2.71 6.96 -0.62
CA GLU A 84 -2.64 7.84 -1.79
C GLU A 84 -3.96 8.00 -2.52
N GLY A 85 -4.97 7.21 -2.14
CA GLY A 85 -6.22 7.13 -2.88
C GLY A 85 -6.17 6.12 -4.03
N PRO A 86 -7.13 6.16 -4.94
CA PRO A 86 -7.22 5.20 -6.04
C PRO A 86 -5.93 5.15 -6.87
N ILE A 87 -5.50 3.94 -7.20
CA ILE A 87 -4.33 3.73 -8.05
C ILE A 87 -4.64 4.25 -9.45
N GLY A 88 -3.98 5.32 -9.86
CA GLY A 88 -4.18 5.96 -11.15
C GLY A 88 -2.91 6.57 -11.71
N MET A 89 -2.53 6.15 -12.92
CA MET A 89 -1.39 6.70 -13.65
C MET A 89 -1.70 8.04 -14.32
N THR A 90 -2.97 8.25 -14.63
CA THR A 90 -3.52 9.47 -15.23
C THR A 90 -4.82 9.81 -14.52
N GLU A 91 -5.26 11.07 -14.61
CA GLU A 91 -6.52 11.52 -13.98
C GLU A 91 -7.71 10.65 -14.39
N CYS A 92 -7.83 10.34 -15.69
CA CYS A 92 -8.89 9.49 -16.21
C CYS A 92 -8.77 8.01 -15.83
N SER A 93 -7.62 7.56 -15.33
CA SER A 93 -7.43 6.20 -14.81
C SER A 93 -7.80 6.11 -13.32
N ALA A 94 -7.62 7.19 -12.58
CA ALA A 94 -8.01 7.27 -11.16
C ALA A 94 -9.51 7.52 -11.01
N HIS A 95 -10.05 8.47 -11.78
CA HIS A 95 -11.45 8.86 -11.74
C HIS A 95 -11.97 9.22 -13.14
N SER A 96 -13.12 8.69 -13.52
CA SER A 96 -13.80 9.06 -14.77
C SER A 96 -14.33 10.50 -14.69
N GLY A 97 -14.19 11.26 -15.77
CA GLY A 97 -14.76 12.59 -15.92
C GLY A 97 -13.95 13.74 -15.35
N LEU A 98 -12.76 13.50 -14.78
CA LEU A 98 -11.87 14.57 -14.29
C LEU A 98 -11.03 15.20 -15.41
N CYS A 99 -10.68 14.42 -16.42
CA CYS A 99 -9.86 14.90 -17.52
C CYS A 99 -10.74 15.56 -18.60
N GLY A 100 -10.58 16.88 -18.81
CA GLY A 100 -11.33 17.63 -19.82
C GLY A 100 -11.10 17.15 -21.28
N HIS A 101 -10.04 16.40 -21.54
CA HIS A 101 -9.72 15.82 -22.85
C HIS A 101 -10.28 14.40 -23.05
N GLU A 102 -10.86 13.81 -22.01
CA GLU A 102 -11.33 12.41 -21.99
C GLU A 102 -12.23 12.02 -23.17
N PRO A 103 -13.21 12.87 -23.63
CA PRO A 103 -14.08 12.52 -24.74
C PRO A 103 -13.37 12.35 -26.08
N HIS A 104 -12.19 12.93 -26.24
CA HIS A 104 -11.43 12.96 -27.49
C HIS A 104 -10.08 12.22 -27.40
N CYS A 105 -9.82 11.55 -26.25
CA CYS A 105 -8.54 10.94 -25.97
C CYS A 105 -8.37 9.56 -26.61
N GLY A 106 -7.62 9.50 -27.71
CA GLY A 106 -7.34 8.22 -28.41
C GLY A 106 -6.46 7.23 -27.64
N VAL A 107 -5.78 7.66 -26.56
CA VAL A 107 -4.90 6.78 -25.75
C VAL A 107 -5.49 6.38 -24.41
N ARG A 108 -6.71 6.82 -24.09
CA ARG A 108 -7.39 6.54 -22.81
C ARG A 108 -7.44 5.04 -22.48
N VAL A 109 -7.91 4.23 -23.43
CA VAL A 109 -8.06 2.78 -23.24
C VAL A 109 -6.72 2.12 -22.93
N ASN A 110 -5.65 2.56 -23.57
CA ASN A 110 -4.30 2.04 -23.32
C ASN A 110 -3.81 2.39 -21.92
N TRP A 111 -4.04 3.62 -21.47
CA TRP A 111 -3.71 4.02 -20.09
C TRP A 111 -4.52 3.26 -19.05
N GLN A 112 -5.78 3.00 -19.30
CA GLN A 112 -6.61 2.16 -18.42
C GLN A 112 -6.08 0.73 -18.33
N ARG A 113 -5.64 0.13 -19.44
CA ARG A 113 -5.01 -1.19 -19.44
C ARG A 113 -3.70 -1.22 -18.63
N ILE A 114 -2.85 -0.22 -18.80
CA ILE A 114 -1.60 -0.09 -18.04
C ILE A 114 -1.91 0.06 -16.55
N ASN A 115 -2.86 0.91 -16.20
CA ASN A 115 -3.28 1.13 -14.82
C ASN A 115 -3.80 -0.17 -14.18
N GLN A 116 -4.61 -0.93 -14.91
CA GLN A 116 -5.12 -2.22 -14.44
C GLN A 116 -3.99 -3.23 -14.20
N ALA A 117 -3.00 -3.29 -15.09
CA ALA A 117 -1.84 -4.16 -14.91
C ALA A 117 -1.03 -3.81 -13.64
N ILE A 118 -0.85 -2.50 -13.38
CA ILE A 118 -0.17 -2.03 -12.16
C ILE A 118 -1.00 -2.38 -10.92
N ALA A 119 -2.30 -2.12 -10.93
CA ALA A 119 -3.19 -2.44 -9.82
C ALA A 119 -3.21 -3.95 -9.53
N GLN A 120 -3.24 -4.79 -10.57
CA GLN A 120 -3.15 -6.24 -10.44
C GLN A 120 -1.81 -6.68 -9.85
N ALA A 121 -0.69 -6.10 -10.31
CA ALA A 121 0.63 -6.41 -9.79
C ALA A 121 0.74 -6.09 -8.29
N LEU A 122 0.27 -4.91 -7.86
CA LEU A 122 0.23 -4.52 -6.45
C LEU A 122 -0.76 -5.37 -5.63
N GLY A 123 -1.89 -5.77 -6.24
CA GLY A 123 -2.89 -6.63 -5.62
C GLY A 123 -2.45 -8.09 -5.44
N SER A 124 -1.51 -8.56 -6.26
CA SER A 124 -0.96 -9.92 -6.17
C SER A 124 0.09 -10.10 -5.07
N VAL A 125 0.64 -9.01 -4.53
CA VAL A 125 1.61 -9.04 -3.44
C VAL A 125 0.88 -8.78 -2.13
N THR A 126 0.98 -9.72 -1.20
CA THR A 126 0.36 -9.61 0.13
C THR A 126 1.32 -9.01 1.16
N LEU A 127 0.76 -8.52 2.26
CA LEU A 127 1.55 -8.08 3.42
C LEU A 127 2.41 -9.23 3.97
N ALA A 128 1.90 -10.49 3.92
CA ALA A 128 2.66 -11.66 4.32
C ALA A 128 3.88 -11.92 3.39
N ASP A 129 3.76 -11.57 2.11
CA ASP A 129 4.90 -11.70 1.18
C ASP A 129 6.01 -10.70 1.49
N MET A 130 5.65 -9.52 2.01
CA MET A 130 6.62 -8.51 2.45
C MET A 130 7.45 -8.93 3.66
N LEU A 131 6.95 -9.88 4.48
CA LEU A 131 7.67 -10.44 5.62
C LEU A 131 8.69 -11.52 5.22
N LYS A 132 8.52 -12.10 4.04
CA LYS A 132 9.44 -13.13 3.54
C LYS A 132 10.74 -12.48 3.04
N PRO A 133 11.90 -13.13 3.24
CA PRO A 133 13.10 -12.68 2.56
C PRO A 133 12.85 -12.68 1.05
N PRO A 134 13.38 -11.69 0.31
CA PRO A 134 13.19 -11.63 -1.13
C PRO A 134 13.63 -12.96 -1.76
N PRO A 135 12.85 -13.52 -2.70
CA PRO A 135 13.24 -14.73 -3.40
C PRO A 135 14.61 -14.48 -4.03
N LYS A 136 15.52 -15.46 -3.94
CA LYS A 136 16.79 -15.41 -4.66
C LYS A 136 16.46 -15.10 -6.12
N ARG A 137 16.84 -13.91 -6.58
CA ARG A 137 16.45 -13.37 -7.88
C ARG A 137 16.77 -14.37 -9.00
N ALA A 138 15.73 -14.92 -9.60
CA ALA A 138 15.83 -15.27 -11.02
C ALA A 138 15.87 -13.94 -11.79
N PRO A 139 16.80 -13.72 -12.72
CA PRO A 139 16.83 -12.50 -13.51
C PRO A 139 15.52 -12.38 -14.27
N ILE A 140 14.84 -11.25 -14.10
CA ILE A 140 13.66 -10.92 -14.92
C ILE A 140 14.15 -10.82 -16.35
N PRO A 141 13.75 -11.68 -17.28
CA PRO A 141 14.13 -11.54 -18.68
C PRO A 141 13.44 -10.28 -19.20
N LEU A 142 14.16 -9.18 -19.26
CA LEU A 142 13.77 -8.00 -20.05
C LEU A 142 13.75 -8.45 -21.51
N LYS A 143 12.57 -8.80 -22.02
CA LYS A 143 12.34 -8.88 -23.46
C LYS A 143 12.36 -7.43 -23.99
N LEU A 144 13.55 -6.95 -24.36
CA LEU A 144 13.66 -5.81 -25.25
C LEU A 144 13.01 -6.23 -26.56
N ALA A 145 11.87 -5.62 -26.88
CA ALA A 145 11.32 -5.72 -28.22
C ALA A 145 12.35 -5.10 -29.16
N THR A 146 13.05 -5.91 -29.89
CA THR A 146 13.81 -5.46 -31.06
C THR A 146 12.80 -5.00 -32.09
N ALA A 147 12.92 -3.70 -32.45
CA ALA A 147 12.18 -3.09 -33.54
C ALA A 147 12.46 -3.78 -34.87
#